data_0fbae9e45865136d4f42d1f4a22592c8
#
_entry.id   0fbae9e45865136d4f42d1f4a22592c8
#
_cell.length_a   1.000
_cell.length_b   1.000
_cell.length_c   1.000
_cell.angle_alpha   90.00
_cell.angle_beta   90.00
_cell.angle_gamma   90.00
#
_symmetry.space_group_name_H-M   'P 1'
#
loop_
_entity.id
_entity.type
_entity.pdbx_description
1 polymer ?
#
loop_
_entity_poly.entity_id
_entity_poly.type
_entity_poly.pdbx_seq_one_letter_code
_entity_poly.pdbx_strand_id
1 'polypeptide(L)'
;NLVGGYMYLRSLMGPEDALYVFYDQPQLVHACMAAWLELADAVLARHQEHVTIDQIYFAEDICYNNGPLISPDMVREFLLPYYQQLIANLRSRQIDSGRHLYVQIDTDGFANPTIPVYQEIGMDAMSPFEVASGCDVVAIGEQYPELAVFGGIDKRVLAKSRADIDRMVER
;
A
#
# COMPACT_ATOMS: atom_id res chain seq x y z
N ASN A 1 4.46 1.00 -10.95
CA ASN A 1 4.68 0.55 -9.56
C ASN A 1 5.75 1.40 -8.92
N LEU A 2 5.54 1.74 -7.65
CA LEU A 2 6.52 2.42 -6.81
C LEU A 2 6.84 1.56 -5.59
N VAL A 3 8.07 1.64 -5.13
CA VAL A 3 8.42 1.18 -3.79
C VAL A 3 7.70 2.11 -2.80
N GLY A 4 6.92 1.56 -1.88
CA GLY A 4 6.26 2.33 -0.83
C GLY A 4 7.26 2.96 0.13
N GLY A 5 6.82 3.97 0.89
CA GLY A 5 7.71 4.74 1.75
C GLY A 5 8.34 3.91 2.86
N TYR A 6 7.58 3.01 3.48
CA TYR A 6 8.13 2.12 4.49
C TYR A 6 9.18 1.16 3.88
N MET A 7 8.86 0.53 2.73
CA MET A 7 9.82 -0.33 2.04
C MET A 7 11.05 0.42 1.55
N TYR A 8 10.91 1.69 1.17
CA TYR A 8 12.05 2.53 0.82
C TYR A 8 12.97 2.74 2.04
N LEU A 9 12.43 3.12 3.19
CA LEU A 9 13.19 3.26 4.43
C LEU A 9 13.86 1.95 4.82
N ARG A 10 13.10 0.85 4.78
CA ARG A 10 13.61 -0.50 5.06
C ARG A 10 14.76 -0.92 4.12
N SER A 11 14.68 -0.53 2.84
CA SER A 11 15.74 -0.83 1.88
C SER A 11 17.02 -0.03 2.10
N LEU A 12 16.91 1.18 2.68
CA LEU A 12 18.07 2.02 3.01
C LEU A 12 18.78 1.59 4.30
N MET A 13 18.01 1.17 5.31
CA MET A 13 18.50 0.99 6.69
C MET A 13 18.51 -0.46 7.15
N GLY A 14 17.81 -1.34 6.44
CA GLY A 14 17.53 -2.71 6.87
C GLY A 14 16.27 -2.81 7.73
N PRO A 15 15.77 -4.03 7.98
CA PRO A 15 14.46 -4.24 8.59
C PRO A 15 14.40 -3.87 10.08
N GLU A 16 15.51 -3.94 10.80
CA GLU A 16 15.56 -3.65 12.23
C GLU A 16 15.68 -2.14 12.48
N ASP A 17 16.68 -1.49 11.90
CA ASP A 17 16.92 -0.07 12.09
C ASP A 17 15.77 0.79 11.57
N ALA A 18 15.07 0.32 10.51
CA ALA A 18 13.88 0.98 10.00
C ALA A 18 12.73 1.06 11.00
N LEU A 19 12.67 0.20 12.03
CA LEU A 19 11.65 0.27 13.08
C LEU A 19 12.01 1.31 14.16
N TYR A 20 13.30 1.45 14.48
CA TYR A 20 13.75 2.38 15.52
C TYR A 20 13.86 3.82 15.02
N VAL A 21 14.18 4.03 13.74
CA VAL A 21 14.44 5.37 13.18
C VAL A 21 13.26 6.34 13.35
N PHE A 22 12.02 5.84 13.34
CA PHE A 22 10.83 6.66 13.57
C PHE A 22 10.80 7.31 14.95
N TYR A 23 11.40 6.66 15.96
CA TYR A 23 11.50 7.16 17.33
C TYR A 23 12.79 7.95 17.53
N ASP A 24 13.91 7.41 17.06
CA ASP A 24 15.24 7.93 17.39
C ASP A 24 15.66 9.11 16.52
N GLN A 25 15.20 9.10 15.24
CA GLN A 25 15.60 10.11 14.23
C GLN A 25 14.43 10.51 13.32
N PRO A 26 13.33 11.05 13.84
CA PRO A 26 12.15 11.38 13.03
C PRO A 26 12.46 12.35 11.88
N GLN A 27 13.41 13.28 12.08
CA GLN A 27 13.84 14.22 11.04
C GLN A 27 14.55 13.51 9.88
N LEU A 28 15.28 12.42 10.13
CA LEU A 28 15.88 11.60 9.09
C LEU A 28 14.80 10.89 8.26
N VAL A 29 13.75 10.38 8.92
CA VAL A 29 12.60 9.79 8.20
C VAL A 29 11.98 10.79 7.26
N HIS A 30 11.68 12.00 7.73
CA HIS A 30 11.14 13.07 6.88
C HIS A 30 12.07 13.43 5.72
N ALA A 31 13.38 13.51 5.95
CA ALA A 31 14.35 13.78 4.90
C ALA A 31 14.39 12.66 3.84
N CYS A 32 14.34 11.40 4.26
CA CYS A 32 14.27 10.26 3.35
C CYS A 32 12.96 10.27 2.54
N MET A 33 11.84 10.55 3.18
CA MET A 33 10.54 10.63 2.50
C MET A 33 10.45 11.80 1.52
N ALA A 34 11.06 12.94 1.84
CA ALA A 34 11.17 14.06 0.91
C ALA A 34 11.98 13.69 -0.33
N ALA A 35 13.11 12.99 -0.16
CA ALA A 35 13.93 12.50 -1.28
C ALA A 35 13.18 11.44 -2.11
N TRP A 36 12.43 10.54 -1.45
CA TRP A 36 11.56 9.58 -2.12
C TRP A 36 10.50 10.28 -2.99
N LEU A 37 9.84 11.30 -2.44
CA LEU A 37 8.81 12.07 -3.15
C LEU A 37 9.43 12.79 -4.37
N GLU A 38 10.56 13.45 -4.20
CA GLU A 38 11.24 14.16 -5.29
C GLU A 38 11.58 13.21 -6.45
N LEU A 39 12.15 12.05 -6.15
CA LEU A 39 12.50 11.06 -7.16
C LEU A 39 11.25 10.47 -7.84
N ALA A 40 10.27 10.05 -7.06
CA ALA A 40 9.04 9.46 -7.59
C ALA A 40 8.29 10.46 -8.47
N ASP A 41 8.14 11.69 -8.01
CA ASP A 41 7.45 12.74 -8.75
C ASP A 41 8.17 13.11 -10.05
N ALA A 42 9.50 13.24 -10.04
CA ALA A 42 10.28 13.52 -11.24
C ALA A 42 10.15 12.41 -12.30
N VAL A 43 10.21 11.15 -11.89
CA VAL A 43 10.06 10.01 -12.80
C VAL A 43 8.65 9.97 -13.39
N LEU A 44 7.63 10.11 -12.56
CA LEU A 44 6.23 10.03 -13.00
C LEU A 44 5.84 11.24 -13.86
N ALA A 45 6.37 12.44 -13.59
CA ALA A 45 6.19 13.63 -14.42
C ALA A 45 6.65 13.38 -15.87
N ARG A 46 7.80 12.73 -16.05
CA ARG A 46 8.30 12.36 -17.38
C ARG A 46 7.40 11.35 -18.11
N HIS A 47 6.81 10.40 -17.38
CA HIS A 47 5.83 9.49 -17.98
C HIS A 47 4.56 10.24 -18.41
N GLN A 48 4.10 11.20 -17.60
CA GLN A 48 2.89 11.99 -17.88
C GLN A 48 3.05 12.96 -19.06
N GLU A 49 4.27 13.21 -19.55
CA GLU A 49 4.46 13.91 -20.82
C GLU A 49 3.90 13.14 -22.03
N HIS A 50 3.71 11.82 -21.89
CA HIS A 50 3.36 10.94 -23.00
C HIS A 50 2.09 10.12 -22.76
N VAL A 51 1.71 9.88 -21.50
CA VAL A 51 0.57 9.02 -21.14
C VAL A 51 -0.23 9.58 -19.98
N THR A 52 -1.52 9.27 -19.94
CA THR A 52 -2.34 9.38 -18.74
C THR A 52 -2.08 8.17 -17.86
N ILE A 53 -1.81 8.37 -16.58
CA ILE A 53 -1.58 7.29 -15.62
C ILE A 53 -2.92 6.86 -15.03
N ASP A 54 -3.31 5.60 -15.23
CA ASP A 54 -4.57 5.07 -14.70
C ASP A 54 -4.45 4.62 -13.26
N GLN A 55 -3.29 4.11 -12.86
CA GLN A 55 -3.08 3.54 -11.55
C GLN A 55 -1.69 3.81 -11.02
N ILE A 56 -1.62 4.14 -9.73
CA ILE A 56 -0.40 4.13 -8.93
C ILE A 56 -0.49 2.97 -7.93
N TYR A 57 0.58 2.18 -7.88
CA TYR A 57 0.70 1.02 -7.01
C TYR A 57 1.88 1.22 -6.07
N PHE A 58 1.62 1.21 -4.76
CA PHE A 58 2.63 1.30 -3.73
C PHE A 58 2.93 -0.07 -3.14
N ALA A 59 4.11 -0.63 -3.41
CA ALA A 59 4.62 -1.83 -2.75
C ALA A 59 5.11 -1.43 -1.35
N GLU A 60 4.22 -1.48 -0.38
CA GLU A 60 4.45 -0.93 0.96
C GLU A 60 5.04 -1.95 1.93
N ASP A 61 4.56 -3.20 1.88
CA ASP A 61 5.00 -4.33 2.73
C ASP A 61 5.21 -3.96 4.21
N ILE A 62 4.23 -3.22 4.76
CA ILE A 62 4.28 -2.60 6.10
C ILE A 62 3.69 -3.49 7.20
N CYS A 63 3.05 -4.61 6.85
CA CYS A 63 2.42 -5.50 7.81
C CYS A 63 3.14 -6.85 7.91
N TYR A 64 2.88 -7.54 9.02
CA TYR A 64 3.26 -8.92 9.27
C TYR A 64 2.05 -9.67 9.85
N ASN A 65 2.20 -10.92 10.30
CA ASN A 65 1.08 -11.80 10.68
C ASN A 65 0.11 -11.22 11.72
N ASN A 66 0.57 -10.30 12.59
CA ASN A 66 -0.23 -9.76 13.69
C ASN A 66 -0.63 -8.29 13.48
N GLY A 67 -0.29 -7.68 12.35
CA GLY A 67 -0.61 -6.29 12.05
C GLY A 67 0.57 -5.48 11.52
N PRO A 68 0.44 -4.14 11.49
CA PRO A 68 1.47 -3.27 10.95
C PRO A 68 2.72 -3.21 11.83
N LEU A 69 3.87 -3.04 11.17
CA LEU A 69 5.19 -2.93 11.79
C LEU A 69 5.44 -1.56 12.44
N ILE A 70 4.76 -0.54 11.95
CA ILE A 70 4.69 0.79 12.57
C ILE A 70 3.23 1.15 12.82
N SER A 71 2.96 2.04 13.78
CA SER A 71 1.59 2.37 14.16
C SER A 71 0.84 3.12 13.03
N PRO A 72 -0.50 3.05 12.99
CA PRO A 72 -1.30 3.87 12.10
C PRO A 72 -0.99 5.37 12.21
N ASP A 73 -0.69 5.87 13.42
CA ASP A 73 -0.35 7.27 13.63
C ASP A 73 1.02 7.62 13.03
N MET A 74 1.98 6.71 13.10
CA MET A 74 3.26 6.87 12.41
C MET A 74 3.09 6.90 10.89
N VAL A 75 2.22 6.07 10.33
CA VAL A 75 1.89 6.14 8.90
C VAL A 75 1.34 7.52 8.55
N ARG A 76 0.41 8.06 9.36
CA ARG A 76 -0.15 9.41 9.16
C ARG A 76 0.88 10.51 9.25
N GLU A 77 1.80 10.41 10.19
CA GLU A 77 2.82 11.43 10.40
C GLU A 77 3.91 11.39 9.33
N PHE A 78 4.45 10.20 9.05
CA PHE A 78 5.68 10.07 8.28
C PHE A 78 5.49 9.71 6.81
N LEU A 79 4.37 9.08 6.43
CA LEU A 79 4.16 8.57 5.06
C LEU A 79 3.05 9.31 4.33
N LEU A 80 1.86 9.44 4.93
CA LEU A 80 0.71 10.00 4.23
C LEU A 80 0.91 11.39 3.63
N PRO A 81 1.59 12.36 4.27
CA PRO A 81 1.78 13.68 3.68
C PRO A 81 2.51 13.65 2.32
N TYR A 82 3.46 12.74 2.18
CA TYR A 82 4.23 12.56 0.95
C TYR A 82 3.41 11.86 -0.14
N TYR A 83 2.60 10.87 0.24
CA TYR A 83 1.67 10.21 -0.69
C TYR A 83 0.60 11.17 -1.19
N GLN A 84 0.00 11.94 -0.29
CA GLN A 84 -0.99 12.96 -0.64
C GLN A 84 -0.43 13.96 -1.65
N GLN A 85 0.80 14.44 -1.41
CA GLN A 85 1.46 15.37 -2.31
C GLN A 85 1.74 14.73 -3.67
N LEU A 86 2.27 13.50 -3.72
CA LEU A 86 2.52 12.78 -4.97
C LEU A 86 1.24 12.56 -5.77
N ILE A 87 0.18 12.10 -5.11
CA ILE A 87 -1.13 11.86 -5.75
C ILE A 87 -1.73 13.17 -6.28
N ALA A 88 -1.63 14.25 -5.52
CA ALA A 88 -2.08 15.58 -5.96
C ALA A 88 -1.30 16.07 -7.20
N ASN A 89 0.03 15.91 -7.20
CA ASN A 89 0.88 16.24 -8.32
C ASN A 89 0.50 15.44 -9.57
N LEU A 90 0.29 14.13 -9.41
CA LEU A 90 -0.10 13.25 -10.51
C LEU A 90 -1.47 13.66 -11.10
N ARG A 91 -2.47 13.88 -10.26
CA ARG A 91 -3.80 14.32 -10.70
C ARG A 91 -3.75 15.65 -11.44
N SER A 92 -2.92 16.59 -10.99
CA SER A 92 -2.79 17.91 -11.62
C SER A 92 -2.15 17.88 -13.01
N ARG A 93 -1.34 16.85 -13.31
CA ARG A 93 -0.58 16.72 -14.56
C ARG A 93 -1.19 15.70 -15.54
N GLN A 94 -2.31 15.05 -15.20
CA GLN A 94 -2.96 14.08 -16.12
C GLN A 94 -3.27 14.72 -17.45
N ILE A 95 -2.90 14.07 -18.58
CA ILE A 95 -3.25 14.52 -19.93
C ILE A 95 -4.77 14.50 -20.09
N ASP A 96 -5.42 13.43 -19.63
CA ASP A 96 -6.88 13.34 -19.55
C ASP A 96 -7.31 13.52 -18.09
N SER A 97 -7.69 14.74 -17.74
CA SER A 97 -8.13 15.12 -16.40
C SER A 97 -9.47 14.49 -15.98
N GLY A 98 -10.22 13.91 -16.92
CA GLY A 98 -11.47 13.20 -16.63
C GLY A 98 -11.26 11.75 -16.19
N ARG A 99 -10.05 11.20 -16.36
CA ARG A 99 -9.75 9.83 -15.94
C ARG A 99 -9.40 9.77 -14.47
N HIS A 100 -10.01 8.80 -13.77
CA HIS A 100 -9.68 8.54 -12.38
C HIS A 100 -8.26 7.95 -12.24
N LEU A 101 -7.50 8.45 -11.28
CA LEU A 101 -6.22 7.87 -10.88
C LEU A 101 -6.48 6.92 -9.71
N TYR A 102 -6.45 5.62 -9.98
CA TYR A 102 -6.60 4.58 -8.96
C TYR A 102 -5.36 4.48 -8.09
N VAL A 103 -5.57 4.41 -6.77
CA VAL A 103 -4.51 4.23 -5.78
C VAL A 103 -4.62 2.84 -5.18
N GLN A 104 -3.58 2.03 -5.37
CA GLN A 104 -3.49 0.70 -4.79
C GLN A 104 -2.33 0.61 -3.81
N ILE A 105 -2.61 0.02 -2.65
CA ILE A 105 -1.61 -0.32 -1.62
C ILE A 105 -1.41 -1.83 -1.61
N ASP A 106 -0.15 -2.24 -1.55
CA ASP A 106 0.22 -3.64 -1.44
C ASP A 106 1.00 -3.87 -0.16
N THR A 107 0.50 -4.77 0.68
CA THR A 107 1.17 -5.20 1.90
C THR A 107 0.76 -6.62 2.28
N ASP A 108 1.73 -7.50 2.39
CA ASP A 108 1.53 -8.82 2.98
C ASP A 108 1.10 -8.72 4.45
N GLY A 109 0.67 -9.83 5.04
CA GLY A 109 0.37 -9.93 6.46
C GLY A 109 -1.07 -9.54 6.83
N PHE A 110 -1.27 -9.19 8.10
CA PHE A 110 -2.58 -8.77 8.62
C PHE A 110 -2.79 -7.27 8.37
N ALA A 111 -3.35 -6.95 7.20
CA ALA A 111 -3.47 -5.58 6.70
C ALA A 111 -4.69 -4.80 7.23
N ASN A 112 -5.67 -5.46 7.87
CA ASN A 112 -6.94 -4.85 8.28
C ASN A 112 -6.78 -3.52 9.04
N PRO A 113 -5.84 -3.36 10.00
CA PRO A 113 -5.69 -2.12 10.75
C PRO A 113 -5.20 -0.93 9.91
N THR A 114 -4.61 -1.18 8.73
CA THR A 114 -4.08 -0.11 7.87
C THR A 114 -5.10 0.42 6.86
N ILE A 115 -6.20 -0.30 6.63
CA ILE A 115 -7.23 0.10 5.67
C ILE A 115 -7.73 1.54 5.94
N PRO A 116 -8.19 1.90 7.17
CA PRO A 116 -8.70 3.25 7.43
C PRO A 116 -7.66 4.34 7.17
N VAL A 117 -6.39 4.04 7.44
CA VAL A 117 -5.29 4.99 7.27
C VAL A 117 -5.05 5.29 5.79
N TYR A 118 -4.95 4.26 4.96
CA TYR A 118 -4.73 4.46 3.53
C TYR A 118 -5.97 4.98 2.78
N GLN A 119 -7.18 4.80 3.33
CA GLN A 119 -8.36 5.48 2.81
C GLN A 119 -8.25 7.02 2.90
N GLU A 120 -7.49 7.55 3.85
CA GLU A 120 -7.26 9.01 3.99
C GLU A 120 -6.52 9.63 2.78
N ILE A 121 -5.80 8.82 1.98
CA ILE A 121 -5.17 9.26 0.73
C ILE A 121 -6.00 8.92 -0.51
N GLY A 122 -7.21 8.38 -0.33
CA GLY A 122 -8.09 7.95 -1.42
C GLY A 122 -7.66 6.64 -2.04
N MET A 123 -7.27 5.66 -1.21
CA MET A 123 -6.99 4.30 -1.66
C MET A 123 -8.25 3.66 -2.24
N ASP A 124 -8.15 3.20 -3.49
CA ASP A 124 -9.23 2.50 -4.21
C ASP A 124 -9.11 0.96 -4.09
N ALA A 125 -7.89 0.46 -3.91
CA ALA A 125 -7.63 -0.98 -3.91
C ALA A 125 -6.52 -1.36 -2.92
N MET A 126 -6.60 -2.58 -2.38
CA MET A 126 -5.56 -3.15 -1.53
C MET A 126 -5.31 -4.62 -1.85
N SER A 127 -4.04 -5.03 -1.76
CA SER A 127 -3.55 -6.39 -2.01
C SER A 127 -2.31 -6.73 -1.17
N PRO A 128 -1.97 -8.03 -1.07
CA PRO A 128 -2.91 -9.12 -1.03
C PRO A 128 -3.57 -9.21 0.34
N PHE A 129 -4.81 -9.65 0.42
CA PHE A 129 -5.39 -10.00 1.72
C PHE A 129 -5.07 -11.47 2.02
N GLU A 130 -4.08 -11.70 2.85
CA GLU A 130 -3.58 -13.04 3.16
C GLU A 130 -4.47 -13.77 4.17
N VAL A 131 -5.17 -14.82 3.72
CA VAL A 131 -5.98 -15.70 4.58
C VAL A 131 -5.14 -16.31 5.71
N ALA A 132 -3.88 -16.63 5.43
CA ALA A 132 -2.95 -17.18 6.41
C ALA A 132 -2.65 -16.23 7.58
N SER A 133 -2.78 -14.93 7.35
CA SER A 133 -2.59 -13.87 8.35
C SER A 133 -3.91 -13.43 9.01
N GLY A 134 -5.03 -14.09 8.69
CA GLY A 134 -6.33 -13.81 9.30
C GLY A 134 -7.16 -12.75 8.57
N CYS A 135 -6.80 -12.37 7.34
CA CYS A 135 -7.62 -11.49 6.53
C CYS A 135 -8.84 -12.24 5.97
N ASP A 136 -10.04 -11.77 6.31
CA ASP A 136 -11.30 -12.26 5.80
C ASP A 136 -11.85 -11.27 4.76
N VAL A 137 -11.71 -11.63 3.48
CA VAL A 137 -12.09 -10.74 2.36
C VAL A 137 -13.59 -10.49 2.28
N VAL A 138 -14.42 -11.41 2.79
CA VAL A 138 -15.88 -11.24 2.84
C VAL A 138 -16.22 -10.16 3.86
N ALA A 139 -15.73 -10.31 5.10
CA ALA A 139 -15.94 -9.33 6.16
C ALA A 139 -15.35 -7.95 5.79
N ILE A 140 -14.19 -7.92 5.11
CA ILE A 140 -13.59 -6.67 4.62
C ILE A 140 -14.48 -6.02 3.56
N GLY A 141 -14.98 -6.78 2.59
CA GLY A 141 -15.88 -6.27 1.55
C GLY A 141 -17.21 -5.75 2.10
N GLU A 142 -17.76 -6.39 3.15
CA GLU A 142 -18.95 -5.90 3.86
C GLU A 142 -18.67 -4.59 4.60
N GLN A 143 -17.51 -4.47 5.24
CA GLN A 143 -17.12 -3.29 6.01
C GLN A 143 -16.70 -2.11 5.13
N TYR A 144 -16.08 -2.39 3.98
CA TYR A 144 -15.52 -1.39 3.05
C TYR A 144 -16.01 -1.64 1.62
N PRO A 145 -17.30 -1.41 1.32
CA PRO A 145 -17.91 -1.80 0.05
C PRO A 145 -17.34 -1.09 -1.19
N GLU A 146 -16.69 0.07 -1.00
CA GLU A 146 -16.05 0.81 -2.09
C GLU A 146 -14.59 0.39 -2.33
N LEU A 147 -14.01 -0.45 -1.45
CA LEU A 147 -12.63 -0.90 -1.58
C LEU A 147 -12.54 -2.10 -2.53
N ALA A 148 -11.75 -2.00 -3.57
CA ALA A 148 -11.40 -3.16 -4.39
C ALA A 148 -10.42 -4.06 -3.63
N VAL A 149 -10.86 -5.29 -3.33
CA VAL A 149 -10.12 -6.26 -2.51
C VAL A 149 -9.50 -7.31 -3.42
N PHE A 150 -8.16 -7.46 -3.35
CA PHE A 150 -7.44 -8.50 -4.05
C PHE A 150 -6.86 -9.48 -3.03
N GLY A 151 -7.19 -10.78 -3.16
CA GLY A 151 -6.70 -11.81 -2.25
C GLY A 151 -7.78 -12.82 -1.88
N GLY A 152 -7.79 -13.30 -0.63
CA GLY A 152 -8.77 -14.27 -0.14
C GLY A 152 -8.50 -15.72 -0.54
N ILE A 153 -7.43 -15.99 -1.25
CA ILE A 153 -7.00 -17.33 -1.64
C ILE A 153 -5.86 -17.79 -0.73
N ASP A 154 -6.10 -18.83 0.03
CA ASP A 154 -5.03 -19.45 0.82
C ASP A 154 -4.08 -20.25 -0.09
N LYS A 155 -2.91 -19.65 -0.39
CA LYS A 155 -1.88 -20.28 -1.23
C LYS A 155 -1.47 -21.68 -0.79
N ARG A 156 -1.62 -22.02 0.50
CA ARG A 156 -1.30 -23.36 1.02
C ARG A 156 -2.34 -24.40 0.60
N VAL A 157 -3.58 -23.99 0.31
CA VAL A 157 -4.65 -24.85 -0.17
C VAL A 157 -4.46 -25.18 -1.65
N LEU A 158 -3.86 -24.30 -2.43
CA LEU A 158 -3.60 -24.53 -3.86
C LEU A 158 -2.67 -25.73 -4.11
N ALA A 159 -1.86 -26.11 -3.13
CA ALA A 159 -1.02 -27.29 -3.18
C ALA A 159 -1.72 -28.62 -2.79
N LYS A 160 -3.01 -28.55 -2.44
CA LYS A 160 -3.81 -29.71 -2.00
C LYS A 160 -4.67 -30.29 -3.13
N SER A 161 -5.72 -31.02 -2.78
CA SER A 161 -6.63 -31.61 -3.76
C SER A 161 -7.58 -30.56 -4.37
N ARG A 162 -8.13 -30.89 -5.57
CA ARG A 162 -9.16 -30.08 -6.21
C ARG A 162 -10.36 -29.83 -5.26
N ALA A 163 -10.80 -30.85 -4.54
CA ALA A 163 -11.90 -30.72 -3.59
C ALA A 163 -11.60 -29.74 -2.43
N ASP A 164 -10.34 -29.59 -2.04
CA ASP A 164 -9.93 -28.60 -1.04
C ASP A 164 -9.97 -27.20 -1.63
N ILE A 165 -9.55 -27.03 -2.90
CA ILE A 165 -9.61 -25.76 -3.60
C ILE A 165 -11.07 -25.32 -3.81
N ASP A 166 -11.92 -26.22 -4.31
CA ASP A 166 -13.36 -25.95 -4.53
C ASP A 166 -14.01 -25.46 -3.22
N ARG A 167 -13.79 -26.16 -2.10
CA ARG A 167 -14.30 -25.73 -0.78
C ARG A 167 -13.78 -24.38 -0.30
N MET A 168 -12.58 -24.00 -0.69
CA MET A 168 -12.02 -22.68 -0.34
C MET A 168 -12.67 -21.55 -1.13
N VAL A 169 -12.94 -21.78 -2.41
CA VAL A 169 -13.50 -20.77 -3.33
C VAL A 169 -15.00 -20.58 -3.12
N GLU A 170 -15.71 -21.61 -2.65
CA GLU A 170 -17.16 -21.58 -2.38
C GLU A 170 -17.54 -20.91 -1.03
N ARG A 171 -16.56 -20.45 -0.25
CA ARG A 171 -16.77 -19.73 1.01
C ARG A 171 -17.02 -18.25 0.77
#